data_2ffdf34d1c798f37d9915667211052d6
#
_entry.id   2ffdf34d1c798f37d9915667211052d6
#
_cell.length_a   1.000
_cell.length_b   1.000
_cell.length_c   1.000
_cell.angle_alpha   90.00
_cell.angle_beta   90.00
_cell.angle_gamma   90.00
#
_symmetry.space_group_name_H-M   'P 1'
#
loop_
_entity.id
_entity.type
_entity.pdbx_description
1 polymer ?
#
loop_
_entity_poly.entity_id
_entity_poly.type
_entity_poly.pdbx_seq_one_letter_code
_entity_poly.pdbx_strand_id
1 'polypeptide(L)'
;MATLRIPRRFNGPPDSGNGGYVAGLLADRRPEQAVTVVLRSPPPLETPLDVRDERLYDGDRLIAESKGGELERDAPRHVAFDDAVEATRSYTSIEMFASCFVCGSCRADGLRIEPGRLDENRVAAPWVPDATVPLGPPLLWAAMDCPGGWSLPGMLERPALLGSMTATVLGIPHVDERCVVVGEFHGEQGRKCFASTAVYSADGRLLGQAEQVWIRLT
;
A
#
# COMPACT_ATOMS: atom_id res chain seq x y z
N MET A 1 27.27 -4.54 -3.44
CA MET A 1 26.09 -3.71 -3.23
C MET A 1 24.94 -4.35 -4.02
N ALA A 2 23.75 -4.42 -3.45
CA ALA A 2 22.59 -4.91 -4.17
C ALA A 2 21.90 -3.74 -4.86
N THR A 3 21.38 -3.98 -6.06
CA THR A 3 20.65 -2.96 -6.83
C THR A 3 19.20 -3.39 -6.96
N LEU A 4 18.28 -2.45 -6.78
CA LEU A 4 16.85 -2.60 -7.07
C LEU A 4 16.48 -1.75 -8.28
N ARG A 5 15.49 -2.20 -9.04
CA ARG A 5 14.88 -1.41 -10.11
C ARG A 5 13.37 -1.55 -9.97
N ILE A 6 12.66 -0.45 -10.05
CA ILE A 6 11.20 -0.42 -9.96
C ILE A 6 10.66 -0.34 -11.37
N PRO A 7 10.12 -1.43 -11.93
CA PRO A 7 9.52 -1.40 -13.26
C PRO A 7 8.36 -0.41 -13.32
N ARG A 8 8.17 0.23 -14.47
CA ARG A 8 7.10 1.22 -14.70
C ARG A 8 5.71 0.71 -14.33
N ARG A 9 5.48 -0.59 -14.47
CA ARG A 9 4.22 -1.23 -14.08
C ARG A 9 3.83 -0.94 -12.62
N PHE A 10 4.80 -0.83 -11.71
CA PHE A 10 4.57 -0.68 -10.27
C PHE A 10 4.55 0.80 -9.83
N ASN A 11 4.02 1.68 -10.68
CA ASN A 11 3.85 3.09 -10.32
C ASN A 11 2.71 3.30 -9.30
N GLY A 12 2.85 4.36 -8.51
CA GLY A 12 1.74 5.01 -7.80
C GLY A 12 1.26 6.21 -8.62
N PRO A 13 1.74 7.44 -8.34
CA PRO A 13 1.65 8.54 -9.31
C PRO A 13 2.38 8.18 -10.62
N PRO A 14 2.08 8.86 -11.75
CA PRO A 14 2.59 8.46 -13.06
C PRO A 14 4.11 8.34 -13.17
N ASP A 15 4.85 9.17 -12.42
CA ASP A 15 6.31 9.28 -12.53
C ASP A 15 7.08 8.71 -11.32
N SER A 16 6.40 8.03 -10.40
CA SER A 16 7.05 7.43 -9.25
C SER A 16 6.49 6.05 -8.89
N GLY A 17 7.31 5.22 -8.26
CA GLY A 17 6.90 3.91 -7.77
C GLY A 17 5.81 4.01 -6.71
N ASN A 18 4.91 3.01 -6.67
CA ASN A 18 3.92 2.86 -5.60
C ASN A 18 4.65 2.71 -4.26
N GLY A 19 4.24 3.50 -3.28
CA GLY A 19 4.92 3.59 -1.99
C GLY A 19 4.98 2.27 -1.24
N GLY A 20 3.87 1.55 -1.17
CA GLY A 20 3.79 0.24 -0.53
C GLY A 20 4.61 -0.82 -1.23
N TYR A 21 4.58 -0.88 -2.57
CA TYR A 21 5.41 -1.81 -3.32
C TYR A 21 6.90 -1.60 -3.05
N VAL A 22 7.36 -0.33 -3.13
CA VAL A 22 8.77 0.01 -2.89
C VAL A 22 9.16 -0.27 -1.44
N ALA A 23 8.29 0.05 -0.49
CA ALA A 23 8.49 -0.27 0.91
C ALA A 23 8.61 -1.79 1.11
N GLY A 24 7.73 -2.56 0.48
CA GLY A 24 7.77 -4.02 0.51
C GLY A 24 9.06 -4.62 -0.05
N LEU A 25 9.58 -4.09 -1.17
CA LEU A 25 10.88 -4.53 -1.73
C LEU A 25 12.04 -4.32 -0.74
N LEU A 26 12.01 -3.25 0.04
CA LEU A 26 13.03 -2.97 1.03
C LEU A 26 12.81 -3.80 2.31
N ALA A 27 11.55 -3.94 2.74
CA ALA A 27 11.17 -4.73 3.91
C ALA A 27 11.46 -6.23 3.76
N ASP A 28 11.25 -6.80 2.56
CA ASP A 28 11.51 -8.22 2.25
C ASP A 28 12.99 -8.63 2.41
N ARG A 29 13.86 -7.66 2.60
CA ARG A 29 15.30 -7.87 2.87
C ARG A 29 15.63 -7.94 4.35
N ARG A 30 14.63 -7.75 5.20
CA ARG A 30 14.76 -7.69 6.66
C ARG A 30 14.37 -9.02 7.31
N PRO A 31 15.04 -9.44 8.39
CA PRO A 31 14.68 -10.65 9.12
C PRO A 31 13.53 -10.45 10.11
N GLU A 32 13.18 -9.21 10.44
CA GLU A 32 12.14 -8.91 11.43
C GLU A 32 10.75 -9.23 10.89
N GLN A 33 9.87 -9.71 11.77
CA GLN A 33 8.49 -10.03 11.41
C GLN A 33 7.68 -8.78 11.05
N ALA A 34 7.87 -7.69 11.79
CA ALA A 34 7.32 -6.39 11.48
C ALA A 34 8.43 -5.41 11.09
N VAL A 35 8.24 -4.69 10.01
CA VAL A 35 9.22 -3.74 9.46
C VAL A 35 8.57 -2.38 9.27
N THR A 36 9.29 -1.33 9.64
CA THR A 36 8.93 0.06 9.31
C THR A 36 9.78 0.53 8.14
N VAL A 37 9.15 1.05 7.10
CA VAL A 37 9.81 1.74 5.99
C VAL A 37 9.34 3.18 5.94
N VAL A 38 10.30 4.11 5.86
CA VAL A 38 10.05 5.54 5.71
C VAL A 38 10.46 5.95 4.30
N LEU A 39 9.53 6.56 3.57
CA LEU A 39 9.78 7.12 2.23
C LEU A 39 10.26 8.56 2.38
N ARG A 40 11.41 8.89 1.82
CA ARG A 40 12.05 10.21 1.91
C ARG A 40 11.93 11.03 0.64
N SER A 41 11.84 10.34 -0.50
CA SER A 41 11.69 10.95 -1.82
C SER A 41 10.84 10.06 -2.71
N PRO A 42 10.15 10.61 -3.73
CA PRO A 42 9.45 9.79 -4.71
C PRO A 42 10.39 8.78 -5.36
N PRO A 43 10.08 7.47 -5.30
CA PRO A 43 10.94 6.44 -5.87
C PRO A 43 10.93 6.52 -7.40
N PRO A 44 12.08 6.73 -8.07
CA PRO A 44 12.11 6.80 -9.53
C PRO A 44 11.84 5.44 -10.16
N LEU A 45 11.13 5.47 -11.30
CA LEU A 45 10.86 4.29 -12.12
C LEU A 45 12.01 4.03 -13.07
N GLU A 46 12.22 2.76 -13.45
CA GLU A 46 13.20 2.32 -14.44
C GLU A 46 14.66 2.71 -14.16
N THR A 47 14.94 3.21 -12.95
CA THR A 47 16.27 3.64 -12.53
C THR A 47 16.91 2.60 -11.64
N PRO A 48 18.20 2.26 -11.83
CA PRO A 48 18.94 1.45 -10.87
C PRO A 48 19.08 2.20 -9.54
N LEU A 49 18.64 1.58 -8.45
CA LEU A 49 18.68 2.13 -7.10
C LEU A 49 19.63 1.28 -6.25
N ASP A 50 20.52 1.92 -5.55
CA ASP A 50 21.48 1.22 -4.68
C ASP A 50 20.86 0.93 -3.30
N VAL A 51 21.02 -0.32 -2.85
CA VAL A 51 20.69 -0.68 -1.46
C VAL A 51 21.98 -0.72 -0.64
N ARG A 52 22.06 0.17 0.35
CA ARG A 52 23.19 0.29 1.28
C ARG A 52 22.66 0.42 2.70
N ASP A 53 23.13 -0.42 3.61
CA ASP A 53 22.77 -0.35 5.03
C ASP A 53 21.26 -0.15 5.27
N GLU A 54 20.43 -1.01 4.62
CA GLU A 54 18.97 -1.02 4.79
C GLU A 54 18.26 0.25 4.25
N ARG A 55 18.96 1.00 3.41
CA ARG A 55 18.50 2.22 2.75
C ARG A 55 18.56 2.09 1.24
N LEU A 56 17.62 2.73 0.58
CA LEU A 56 17.51 2.80 -0.88
C LEU A 56 17.92 4.17 -1.37
N TYR A 57 18.84 4.23 -2.34
CA TYR A 57 19.40 5.47 -2.87
C TYR A 57 19.28 5.55 -4.39
N ASP A 58 19.06 6.77 -4.88
CA ASP A 58 19.24 7.20 -6.26
C ASP A 58 20.47 8.11 -6.31
N GLY A 59 21.64 7.56 -6.64
CA GLY A 59 22.93 8.24 -6.44
C GLY A 59 23.17 8.52 -4.94
N ASP A 60 23.20 9.82 -4.58
CA ASP A 60 23.35 10.27 -3.18
C ASP A 60 22.01 10.62 -2.53
N ARG A 61 20.91 10.61 -3.29
CA ARG A 61 19.58 10.93 -2.77
C ARG A 61 18.96 9.74 -2.06
N LEU A 62 18.65 9.92 -0.78
CA LEU A 62 17.91 8.92 0.00
C LEU A 62 16.46 8.83 -0.48
N ILE A 63 16.05 7.66 -0.94
CA ILE A 63 14.68 7.36 -1.39
C ILE A 63 13.85 6.77 -0.25
N ALA A 64 14.38 5.75 0.42
CA ALA A 64 13.69 5.09 1.52
C ALA A 64 14.70 4.49 2.51
N GLU A 65 14.24 4.28 3.74
CA GLU A 65 15.01 3.58 4.78
C GLU A 65 14.12 2.61 5.55
N SER A 66 14.65 1.48 5.95
CA SER A 66 13.93 0.45 6.72
C SER A 66 14.56 0.19 8.08
N LYS A 67 13.74 -0.23 9.02
CA LYS A 67 14.15 -0.69 10.36
C LYS A 67 13.15 -1.70 10.90
N GLY A 68 13.49 -2.43 11.94
CA GLY A 68 12.53 -3.22 12.71
C GLY A 68 11.40 -2.31 13.19
N GLY A 69 10.17 -2.81 13.19
CA GLY A 69 8.97 -2.08 13.57
C GLY A 69 8.10 -2.84 14.56
N GLU A 70 7.16 -2.13 15.14
CA GLU A 70 6.10 -2.67 15.99
C GLU A 70 4.77 -2.10 15.53
N LEU A 71 3.71 -2.91 15.56
CA LEU A 71 2.35 -2.48 15.31
C LEU A 71 1.69 -2.18 16.66
N GLU A 72 1.11 -1.00 16.78
CA GLU A 72 0.51 -0.50 18.01
C GLU A 72 -1.00 -0.72 18.08
N ARG A 73 -1.63 -1.04 16.93
CA ARG A 73 -3.07 -1.19 16.78
C ARG A 73 -3.44 -2.59 16.33
N ASP A 74 -4.64 -2.98 16.69
CA ASP A 74 -5.27 -4.15 16.09
C ASP A 74 -5.52 -3.91 14.59
N ALA A 75 -5.53 -4.99 13.82
CA ALA A 75 -5.91 -4.93 12.40
C ALA A 75 -7.34 -4.41 12.23
N PRO A 76 -7.63 -3.55 11.23
CA PRO A 76 -8.99 -3.20 10.85
C PRO A 76 -9.87 -4.44 10.71
N ARG A 77 -11.12 -4.37 11.20
CA ARG A 77 -12.01 -5.53 11.22
C ARG A 77 -12.29 -6.03 9.81
N HIS A 78 -12.25 -7.36 9.64
CA HIS A 78 -12.68 -8.04 8.42
C HIS A 78 -14.11 -7.65 8.03
N VAL A 79 -14.37 -7.59 6.73
CA VAL A 79 -15.70 -7.47 6.13
C VAL A 79 -15.91 -8.57 5.11
N ALA A 80 -17.16 -8.95 4.86
CA ALA A 80 -17.45 -9.97 3.88
C ALA A 80 -17.00 -9.51 2.47
N PHE A 81 -16.62 -10.45 1.63
CA PHE A 81 -16.17 -10.14 0.28
C PHE A 81 -17.24 -9.40 -0.54
N ASP A 82 -18.50 -9.81 -0.41
CA ASP A 82 -19.59 -9.18 -1.15
C ASP A 82 -19.90 -7.75 -0.64
N ASP A 83 -19.68 -7.47 0.65
CA ASP A 83 -19.75 -6.10 1.19
C ASP A 83 -18.61 -5.21 0.65
N ALA A 84 -17.42 -5.78 0.47
CA ALA A 84 -16.30 -5.08 -0.16
C ALA A 84 -16.57 -4.80 -1.64
N VAL A 85 -17.21 -5.72 -2.36
CA VAL A 85 -17.67 -5.52 -3.74
C VAL A 85 -18.69 -4.39 -3.81
N GLU A 86 -19.66 -4.36 -2.89
CA GLU A 86 -20.67 -3.28 -2.85
C GLU A 86 -20.01 -1.93 -2.53
N ALA A 87 -19.09 -1.89 -1.57
CA ALA A 87 -18.36 -0.68 -1.20
C ALA A 87 -17.63 -0.05 -2.40
N THR A 88 -17.01 -0.88 -3.26
CA THR A 88 -16.27 -0.43 -4.45
C THR A 88 -17.10 0.47 -5.38
N ARG A 89 -18.42 0.37 -5.37
CA ARG A 89 -19.30 1.26 -6.16
C ARG A 89 -19.17 2.75 -5.79
N SER A 90 -18.72 3.06 -4.59
CA SER A 90 -18.48 4.42 -4.13
C SER A 90 -17.07 4.93 -4.41
N TYR A 91 -16.21 4.08 -4.98
CA TYR A 91 -14.84 4.45 -5.30
C TYR A 91 -14.81 5.49 -6.44
N THR A 92 -14.00 6.51 -6.25
CA THR A 92 -13.74 7.54 -7.27
C THR A 92 -12.24 7.82 -7.26
N SER A 93 -11.58 7.59 -8.38
CA SER A 93 -10.16 7.93 -8.55
C SER A 93 -9.98 9.41 -8.86
N ILE A 94 -8.77 9.92 -8.57
CA ILE A 94 -8.32 11.25 -9.03
C ILE A 94 -7.22 11.06 -10.08
N GLU A 95 -7.00 12.09 -10.90
CA GLU A 95 -6.05 12.06 -12.01
C GLU A 95 -4.66 11.56 -11.59
N MET A 96 -4.16 12.05 -10.45
CA MET A 96 -2.87 11.66 -9.88
C MET A 96 -2.72 10.14 -9.67
N PHE A 97 -3.81 9.42 -9.38
CA PHE A 97 -3.79 7.98 -9.10
C PHE A 97 -4.53 7.14 -10.14
N ALA A 98 -5.02 7.75 -11.22
CA ALA A 98 -5.80 7.04 -12.25
C ALA A 98 -5.02 5.86 -12.88
N SER A 99 -3.70 5.98 -12.97
CA SER A 99 -2.80 4.92 -13.47
C SER A 99 -2.06 4.15 -12.38
N CYS A 100 -2.39 4.34 -11.10
CA CYS A 100 -1.73 3.65 -9.97
C CYS A 100 -1.81 2.13 -10.13
N PHE A 101 -0.72 1.42 -9.89
CA PHE A 101 -0.66 -0.04 -9.96
C PHE A 101 -1.66 -0.72 -9.02
N VAL A 102 -1.92 -0.15 -7.85
CA VAL A 102 -2.81 -0.73 -6.83
C VAL A 102 -4.27 -0.35 -7.09
N CYS A 103 -4.58 0.97 -7.13
CA CYS A 103 -5.96 1.46 -7.14
C CYS A 103 -6.38 2.16 -8.45
N GLY A 104 -5.52 2.16 -9.47
CA GLY A 104 -5.80 2.86 -10.71
C GLY A 104 -6.92 2.23 -11.52
N SER A 105 -7.95 3.00 -11.85
CA SER A 105 -9.09 2.58 -12.66
C SER A 105 -8.82 2.62 -14.18
N CYS A 106 -7.77 3.33 -14.62
CA CYS A 106 -7.43 3.52 -16.04
C CYS A 106 -6.36 2.54 -16.54
N ARG A 107 -6.21 1.38 -15.89
CA ARG A 107 -5.24 0.35 -16.31
C ARG A 107 -5.78 -1.06 -16.15
N ALA A 108 -5.34 -1.96 -17.02
CA ALA A 108 -5.77 -3.36 -17.02
C ALA A 108 -4.80 -4.29 -16.24
N ASP A 109 -3.53 -3.88 -16.08
CA ASP A 109 -2.43 -4.68 -15.51
C ASP A 109 -2.11 -4.37 -14.04
N GLY A 110 -3.01 -3.67 -13.34
CA GLY A 110 -2.92 -3.35 -11.91
C GLY A 110 -3.67 -4.34 -11.03
N LEU A 111 -3.57 -4.13 -9.70
CA LEU A 111 -4.26 -4.96 -8.71
C LEU A 111 -5.77 -4.70 -8.64
N ARG A 112 -6.25 -3.53 -9.13
CA ARG A 112 -7.66 -3.11 -9.10
C ARG A 112 -8.27 -3.14 -7.70
N ILE A 113 -7.48 -2.80 -6.71
CA ILE A 113 -7.94 -2.59 -5.35
C ILE A 113 -8.52 -1.19 -5.28
N GLU A 114 -9.82 -1.08 -5.51
CA GLU A 114 -10.59 0.17 -5.60
C GLU A 114 -11.38 0.38 -4.30
N PRO A 115 -10.79 1.03 -3.27
CA PRO A 115 -11.38 1.04 -1.94
C PRO A 115 -12.57 1.99 -1.85
N GLY A 116 -13.76 1.44 -1.74
CA GLY A 116 -14.99 2.22 -1.51
C GLY A 116 -15.34 2.36 -0.03
N ARG A 117 -16.19 3.34 0.29
CA ARG A 117 -16.59 3.65 1.66
C ARG A 117 -17.48 2.57 2.26
N LEU A 118 -17.16 2.17 3.50
CA LEU A 118 -18.01 1.38 4.38
C LEU A 118 -18.73 2.28 5.38
N ASP A 119 -18.00 3.24 5.95
CA ASP A 119 -18.50 4.23 6.90
C ASP A 119 -17.59 5.49 6.90
N GLU A 120 -17.69 6.33 7.93
CA GLU A 120 -16.93 7.59 8.00
C GLU A 120 -15.40 7.39 7.98
N ASN A 121 -14.91 6.30 8.57
CA ASN A 121 -13.48 6.08 8.78
C ASN A 121 -12.92 4.88 8.00
N ARG A 122 -13.79 4.01 7.48
CA ARG A 122 -13.35 2.76 6.84
C ARG A 122 -13.71 2.69 5.37
N VAL A 123 -12.82 2.03 4.64
CA VAL A 123 -12.99 1.64 3.24
C VAL A 123 -12.70 0.16 3.08
N ALA A 124 -13.23 -0.47 2.04
CA ALA A 124 -12.85 -1.82 1.66
C ALA A 124 -12.83 -1.98 0.14
N ALA A 125 -12.03 -2.93 -0.30
CA ALA A 125 -12.01 -3.40 -1.67
C ALA A 125 -11.88 -4.92 -1.74
N PRO A 126 -12.54 -5.59 -2.70
CA PRO A 126 -12.22 -6.96 -3.04
C PRO A 126 -10.87 -6.99 -3.76
N TRP A 127 -10.14 -8.08 -3.60
CA TRP A 127 -8.93 -8.36 -4.33
C TRP A 127 -8.86 -9.85 -4.66
N VAL A 128 -8.66 -10.15 -5.94
CA VAL A 128 -8.42 -11.51 -6.41
C VAL A 128 -7.09 -11.48 -7.16
N PRO A 129 -5.98 -11.91 -6.52
CA PRO A 129 -4.68 -11.91 -7.16
C PRO A 129 -4.65 -12.87 -8.35
N ASP A 130 -4.01 -12.45 -9.42
CA ASP A 130 -3.80 -13.24 -10.62
C ASP A 130 -2.32 -13.66 -10.79
N ALA A 131 -2.04 -14.49 -11.80
CA ALA A 131 -0.69 -14.97 -12.08
C ALA A 131 0.20 -13.95 -12.85
N THR A 132 -0.28 -12.73 -13.12
CA THR A 132 0.48 -11.74 -13.92
C THR A 132 1.59 -11.05 -13.13
N VAL A 133 1.54 -11.14 -11.79
CA VAL A 133 2.56 -10.63 -10.88
C VAL A 133 2.95 -11.73 -9.89
N PRO A 134 4.25 -11.94 -9.62
CA PRO A 134 4.67 -12.87 -8.58
C PRO A 134 4.05 -12.51 -7.22
N LEU A 135 3.36 -13.48 -6.62
CA LEU A 135 2.83 -13.31 -5.26
C LEU A 135 3.97 -13.40 -4.26
N GLY A 136 3.99 -12.48 -3.32
CA GLY A 136 5.02 -12.40 -2.30
C GLY A 136 4.84 -11.19 -1.39
N PRO A 137 5.69 -11.03 -0.35
CA PRO A 137 5.56 -9.95 0.60
C PRO A 137 5.49 -8.55 -0.03
N PRO A 138 6.28 -8.19 -1.07
CA PRO A 138 6.18 -6.87 -1.68
C PRO A 138 4.80 -6.58 -2.30
N LEU A 139 4.12 -7.60 -2.82
CA LEU A 139 2.79 -7.42 -3.38
C LEU A 139 1.73 -7.20 -2.31
N LEU A 140 1.84 -7.86 -1.15
CA LEU A 140 0.95 -7.61 -0.02
C LEU A 140 1.15 -6.20 0.56
N TRP A 141 2.40 -5.75 0.64
CA TRP A 141 2.69 -4.36 1.01
C TRP A 141 2.02 -3.37 0.05
N ALA A 142 2.09 -3.64 -1.26
CA ALA A 142 1.39 -2.85 -2.27
C ALA A 142 -0.13 -2.89 -2.06
N ALA A 143 -0.71 -4.07 -1.86
CA ALA A 143 -2.15 -4.22 -1.65
C ALA A 143 -2.65 -3.45 -0.42
N MET A 144 -1.84 -3.38 0.65
CA MET A 144 -2.16 -2.62 1.87
C MET A 144 -1.93 -1.10 1.73
N ASP A 145 -1.25 -0.60 0.68
CA ASP A 145 -0.92 0.83 0.54
C ASP A 145 -2.18 1.68 0.37
N CYS A 146 -2.78 1.65 -0.80
CA CYS A 146 -3.83 2.59 -1.20
C CYS A 146 -5.08 2.61 -0.30
N PRO A 147 -5.59 1.49 0.24
CA PRO A 147 -6.77 1.54 1.10
C PRO A 147 -6.60 2.44 2.32
N GLY A 148 -5.38 2.53 2.88
CA GLY A 148 -5.09 3.49 3.95
C GLY A 148 -5.23 4.94 3.50
N GLY A 149 -4.70 5.29 2.33
CA GLY A 149 -4.85 6.63 1.76
C GLY A 149 -6.31 6.98 1.45
N TRP A 150 -7.05 6.04 0.87
CA TRP A 150 -8.46 6.25 0.54
C TRP A 150 -9.39 6.26 1.76
N SER A 151 -8.95 5.78 2.92
CA SER A 151 -9.70 5.93 4.18
C SER A 151 -9.71 7.36 4.69
N LEU A 152 -8.77 8.21 4.28
CA LEU A 152 -8.64 9.59 4.74
C LEU A 152 -9.83 10.45 4.29
N PRO A 153 -10.41 11.27 5.19
CA PRO A 153 -11.44 12.23 4.81
C PRO A 153 -10.89 13.26 3.79
N GLY A 154 -11.70 13.59 2.79
CA GLY A 154 -11.34 14.60 1.80
C GLY A 154 -10.12 14.25 0.94
N MET A 155 -9.89 12.97 0.65
CA MET A 155 -8.75 12.52 -0.17
C MET A 155 -8.82 13.05 -1.61
N LEU A 156 -10.04 13.32 -2.11
CA LEU A 156 -10.26 13.87 -3.46
C LEU A 156 -9.80 15.32 -3.57
N GLU A 157 -10.06 16.13 -2.55
CA GLU A 157 -9.76 17.57 -2.52
C GLU A 157 -8.38 17.87 -1.96
N ARG A 158 -7.91 17.02 -1.03
CA ARG A 158 -6.64 17.16 -0.30
C ARG A 158 -5.86 15.85 -0.38
N PRO A 159 -5.28 15.51 -1.53
CA PRO A 159 -4.58 14.26 -1.71
C PRO A 159 -3.38 14.14 -0.77
N ALA A 160 -2.99 12.90 -0.47
CA ALA A 160 -1.86 12.58 0.37
C ALA A 160 -1.00 11.51 -0.30
N LEU A 161 0.27 11.48 0.07
CA LEU A 161 1.22 10.42 -0.32
C LEU A 161 1.67 9.65 0.91
N LEU A 162 1.99 8.38 0.74
CA LEU A 162 2.53 7.54 1.80
C LEU A 162 3.89 8.10 2.25
N GLY A 163 4.02 8.41 3.53
CA GLY A 163 5.26 8.86 4.16
C GLY A 163 6.00 7.73 4.89
N SER A 164 5.26 6.86 5.58
CA SER A 164 5.82 5.67 6.19
C SER A 164 4.77 4.57 6.33
N MET A 165 5.25 3.34 6.41
CA MET A 165 4.42 2.16 6.62
C MET A 165 5.17 1.17 7.51
N THR A 166 4.52 0.73 8.58
CA THR A 166 4.95 -0.41 9.39
C THR A 166 4.03 -1.57 9.08
N ALA A 167 4.57 -2.70 8.63
CA ALA A 167 3.71 -3.82 8.26
C ALA A 167 4.30 -5.18 8.66
N THR A 168 3.40 -6.14 8.79
CA THR A 168 3.70 -7.57 8.90
C THR A 168 2.92 -8.34 7.84
N VAL A 169 3.57 -9.34 7.25
CA VAL A 169 2.96 -10.31 6.33
C VAL A 169 2.89 -11.65 7.04
N LEU A 170 1.70 -12.18 7.21
CA LEU A 170 1.40 -13.41 7.94
C LEU A 170 1.11 -14.59 7.00
N GLY A 171 0.77 -14.30 5.77
CA GLY A 171 0.50 -15.31 4.75
C GLY A 171 0.41 -14.69 3.35
N ILE A 172 0.68 -15.50 2.35
CA ILE A 172 0.55 -15.11 0.95
C ILE A 172 -0.72 -15.77 0.39
N PRO A 173 -1.62 -15.02 -0.27
CA PRO A 173 -2.78 -15.62 -0.92
C PRO A 173 -2.36 -16.48 -2.11
N HIS A 174 -3.23 -17.37 -2.52
CA HIS A 174 -3.07 -18.10 -3.77
C HIS A 174 -3.60 -17.28 -4.95
N VAL A 175 -3.18 -17.66 -6.17
CA VAL A 175 -3.81 -17.15 -7.39
C VAL A 175 -5.29 -17.52 -7.36
N ASP A 176 -6.15 -16.58 -7.77
CA ASP A 176 -7.61 -16.69 -7.76
C ASP A 176 -8.26 -16.78 -6.35
N GLU A 177 -7.50 -16.64 -5.27
CA GLU A 177 -8.06 -16.56 -3.92
C GLU A 177 -8.83 -15.23 -3.73
N ARG A 178 -10.08 -15.33 -3.29
CA ARG A 178 -10.88 -14.15 -2.95
C ARG A 178 -10.32 -13.53 -1.65
N CYS A 179 -9.86 -12.30 -1.73
CA CYS A 179 -9.32 -11.53 -0.61
C CYS A 179 -10.09 -10.22 -0.42
N VAL A 180 -10.01 -9.67 0.77
CA VAL A 180 -10.55 -8.35 1.10
C VAL A 180 -9.45 -7.49 1.70
N VAL A 181 -9.33 -6.26 1.20
CA VAL A 181 -8.43 -5.26 1.81
C VAL A 181 -9.28 -4.20 2.47
N VAL A 182 -9.01 -3.96 3.76
CA VAL A 182 -9.71 -2.95 4.56
C VAL A 182 -8.74 -1.85 4.94
N GLY A 183 -9.15 -0.59 4.83
CA GLY A 183 -8.42 0.58 5.32
C GLY A 183 -9.24 1.31 6.39
N GLU A 184 -8.57 1.83 7.42
CA GLU A 184 -9.20 2.56 8.53
C GLU A 184 -8.39 3.80 8.90
N PHE A 185 -9.07 4.94 8.94
CA PHE A 185 -8.51 6.24 9.34
C PHE A 185 -8.57 6.41 10.87
N HIS A 186 -7.49 6.93 11.47
CA HIS A 186 -7.35 7.09 12.92
C HIS A 186 -7.19 8.54 13.38
N GLY A 187 -7.04 9.49 12.48
CA GLY A 187 -6.88 10.89 12.84
C GLY A 187 -5.83 11.63 11.99
N GLU A 188 -5.78 12.93 12.20
CA GLU A 188 -4.89 13.84 11.46
C GLU A 188 -4.19 14.79 12.46
N GLN A 189 -2.89 15.04 12.25
CA GLN A 189 -2.11 16.00 13.00
C GLN A 189 -1.26 16.85 12.03
N GLY A 190 -1.66 18.09 11.81
CA GLY A 190 -1.07 18.93 10.79
C GLY A 190 -1.24 18.33 9.40
N ARG A 191 -0.13 18.01 8.73
CA ARG A 191 -0.13 17.34 7.42
C ARG A 191 -0.10 15.82 7.52
N LYS A 192 0.08 15.25 8.71
CA LYS A 192 0.17 13.81 8.91
C LYS A 192 -1.21 13.24 9.17
N CYS A 193 -1.60 12.25 8.38
CA CYS A 193 -2.79 11.45 8.60
C CYS A 193 -2.36 10.03 8.96
N PHE A 194 -3.05 9.44 9.92
CA PHE A 194 -2.76 8.11 10.45
C PHE A 194 -3.84 7.15 9.97
N ALA A 195 -3.43 6.03 9.40
CA ALA A 195 -4.33 4.97 8.95
C ALA A 195 -3.74 3.60 9.25
N SER A 196 -4.59 2.60 9.27
CA SER A 196 -4.18 1.20 9.24
C SER A 196 -4.87 0.45 8.12
N THR A 197 -4.29 -0.66 7.70
CA THR A 197 -4.84 -1.53 6.67
C THR A 197 -4.65 -2.99 7.04
N ALA A 198 -5.51 -3.85 6.50
CA ALA A 198 -5.36 -5.29 6.62
C ALA A 198 -5.82 -5.98 5.34
N VAL A 199 -5.15 -7.09 5.01
CA VAL A 199 -5.57 -8.03 3.96
C VAL A 199 -6.07 -9.29 4.63
N TYR A 200 -7.25 -9.72 4.23
CA TYR A 200 -7.88 -10.96 4.68
C TYR A 200 -8.18 -11.87 3.48
N SER A 201 -8.12 -13.19 3.70
CA SER A 201 -8.82 -14.13 2.83
C SER A 201 -10.34 -14.01 3.02
N ALA A 202 -11.14 -14.52 2.09
CA ALA A 202 -12.60 -14.40 2.15
C ALA A 202 -13.23 -15.08 3.38
N ASP A 203 -12.54 -16.07 3.97
CA ASP A 203 -12.95 -16.75 5.20
C ASP A 203 -12.50 -16.02 6.50
N GLY A 204 -11.89 -14.83 6.37
CA GLY A 204 -11.51 -13.98 7.50
C GLY A 204 -10.12 -14.28 8.08
N ARG A 205 -9.29 -15.10 7.45
CA ARG A 205 -7.91 -15.32 7.87
C ARG A 205 -7.08 -14.07 7.55
N LEU A 206 -6.43 -13.49 8.55
CA LEU A 206 -5.53 -12.33 8.38
C LEU A 206 -4.26 -12.74 7.63
N LEU A 207 -4.00 -12.11 6.48
CA LEU A 207 -2.82 -12.34 5.64
C LEU A 207 -1.72 -11.30 5.86
N GLY A 208 -2.09 -10.11 6.30
CA GLY A 208 -1.15 -9.05 6.64
C GLY A 208 -1.88 -7.82 7.16
N GLN A 209 -1.13 -7.00 7.88
CA GLN A 209 -1.64 -5.73 8.40
C GLN A 209 -0.54 -4.67 8.38
N ALA A 210 -0.95 -3.41 8.33
CA ALA A 210 -0.03 -2.29 8.33
C ALA A 210 -0.60 -1.07 9.08
N GLU A 211 0.31 -0.27 9.63
CA GLU A 211 0.07 1.08 10.11
C GLU A 211 0.79 2.07 9.22
N GLN A 212 0.16 3.19 8.92
CA GLN A 212 0.61 4.12 7.89
C GLN A 212 0.56 5.56 8.37
N VAL A 213 1.54 6.34 7.93
CA VAL A 213 1.52 7.79 8.02
C VAL A 213 1.47 8.35 6.59
N TRP A 214 0.39 9.03 6.28
CA TRP A 214 0.16 9.72 5.02
C TRP A 214 0.45 11.21 5.16
N ILE A 215 1.03 11.83 4.16
CA ILE A 215 1.39 13.26 4.17
C ILE A 215 0.55 14.00 3.15
N ARG A 216 -0.32 14.90 3.64
CA ARG A 216 -1.11 15.79 2.78
C ARG A 216 -0.20 16.62 1.88
N LEU A 217 -0.56 16.69 0.63
CA LEU A 217 0.08 17.61 -0.32
C LEU A 217 -0.39 19.05 -0.03
N THR A 218 0.49 20.01 -0.28
CA THR A 218 0.22 21.45 -0.10
C THR A 218 -0.28 22.05 -1.39
#